data_f7f2580e40f4101f63c0628287c68897
#
_entry.id   f7f2580e40f4101f63c0628287c68897
#
_cell.length_a   1.000
_cell.length_b   1.000
_cell.length_c   1.000
_cell.angle_alpha   90.00
_cell.angle_beta   90.00
_cell.angle_gamma   90.00
#
_symmetry.space_group_name_H-M   'P 1'
#
loop_
_entity.id
_entity.type
_entity.pdbx_description
1 polymer ?
#
loop_
_entity_poly.entity_id
_entity_poly.type
_entity_poly.pdbx_seq_one_letter_code
_entity_poly.pdbx_strand_id
1 'polypeptide(L)'
;MVEDLKAKIEEKKEKLEHYEKPEEKEKEEERLRTKKEALELAQRFTREVVKRFRKIVKSVVIFGSFARGDFTKKSDVDLLVIYDDVAAKFTPELKEAFDEKLQEIAKSISPRLSVQPAWSLSEFWDMARIGHPLLYTIVRDGWALYDT
;
A
#
# COMPACT_ATOMS: atom_id res chain seq x y z
N MET A 1 20.77 48.41 -22.53
CA MET A 1 21.70 47.27 -22.56
C MET A 1 21.51 46.30 -21.42
N VAL A 2 21.56 46.72 -20.18
CA VAL A 2 21.42 45.83 -19.02
C VAL A 2 19.97 45.30 -18.88
N GLU A 3 18.97 46.07 -19.26
CA GLU A 3 17.56 45.68 -19.21
C GLU A 3 17.22 44.58 -20.24
N ASP A 4 17.84 44.63 -21.44
CA ASP A 4 17.68 43.58 -22.46
C ASP A 4 18.29 42.23 -22.03
N LEU A 5 19.40 42.28 -21.32
CA LEU A 5 20.05 41.09 -20.77
C LEU A 5 19.23 40.45 -19.62
N LYS A 6 18.63 41.31 -18.75
CA LYS A 6 17.73 40.85 -17.69
C LYS A 6 16.50 40.20 -18.26
N ALA A 7 15.88 40.80 -19.28
CA ALA A 7 14.70 40.25 -19.95
C ALA A 7 14.99 38.86 -20.58
N LYS A 8 16.16 38.70 -21.21
CA LYS A 8 16.60 37.42 -21.77
C LYS A 8 16.87 36.35 -20.69
N ILE A 9 17.38 36.76 -19.54
CA ILE A 9 17.63 35.84 -18.43
C ILE A 9 16.29 35.37 -17.84
N GLU A 10 15.32 36.27 -17.67
CA GLU A 10 13.99 35.91 -17.18
C GLU A 10 13.24 35.00 -18.16
N GLU A 11 13.32 35.29 -19.46
CA GLU A 11 12.75 34.44 -20.50
C GLU A 11 13.35 33.01 -20.50
N LYS A 12 14.66 32.89 -20.29
CA LYS A 12 15.33 31.61 -20.17
C LYS A 12 14.95 30.86 -18.89
N LYS A 13 14.78 31.59 -17.78
CA LYS A 13 14.33 31.01 -16.50
C LYS A 13 12.90 30.48 -16.62
N GLU A 14 11.99 31.24 -17.22
CA GLU A 14 10.60 30.81 -17.47
C GLU A 14 10.56 29.56 -18.36
N LYS A 15 11.37 29.51 -19.42
CA LYS A 15 11.49 28.34 -20.29
C LYS A 15 12.04 27.12 -19.54
N LEU A 16 12.98 27.32 -18.63
CA LEU A 16 13.55 26.25 -17.80
C LEU A 16 12.56 25.76 -16.73
N GLU A 17 11.79 26.67 -16.13
CA GLU A 17 10.77 26.31 -15.14
C GLU A 17 9.58 25.56 -15.75
N HIS A 18 9.23 25.85 -16.99
CA HIS A 18 8.14 25.20 -17.70
C HIS A 18 8.60 24.02 -18.60
N TYR A 19 9.91 23.77 -18.65
CA TYR A 19 10.47 22.70 -19.46
C TYR A 19 10.56 21.41 -18.66
N GLU A 20 9.43 20.67 -18.59
CA GLU A 20 9.47 19.26 -18.25
C GLU A 20 9.81 18.48 -19.52
N LYS A 21 10.87 17.66 -19.46
CA LYS A 21 11.18 16.76 -20.57
C LYS A 21 9.97 15.85 -20.81
N PRO A 22 9.48 15.73 -22.05
CA PRO A 22 8.33 14.86 -22.35
C PRO A 22 8.49 13.44 -21.83
N GLU A 23 9.71 12.90 -21.81
CA GLU A 23 10.04 11.57 -21.28
C GLU A 23 9.83 11.47 -19.78
N GLU A 24 10.19 12.50 -19.01
CA GLU A 24 9.99 12.54 -17.55
C GLU A 24 8.53 12.65 -17.20
N LYS A 25 7.77 13.42 -17.97
CA LYS A 25 6.32 13.56 -17.79
C LYS A 25 5.60 12.26 -18.09
N GLU A 26 5.96 11.56 -19.15
CA GLU A 26 5.40 10.25 -19.49
C GLU A 26 5.70 9.21 -18.42
N LYS A 27 6.92 9.18 -17.87
CA LYS A 27 7.31 8.29 -16.78
C LYS A 27 6.53 8.57 -15.51
N GLU A 28 6.30 9.84 -15.19
CA GLU A 28 5.52 10.23 -14.02
C GLU A 28 4.05 9.85 -14.16
N GLU A 29 3.44 10.09 -15.33
CA GLU A 29 2.07 9.68 -15.63
C GLU A 29 1.91 8.16 -15.56
N GLU A 30 2.88 7.40 -16.05
CA GLU A 30 2.91 5.95 -15.97
C GLU A 30 3.02 5.47 -14.51
N ARG A 31 3.87 6.11 -13.72
CA ARG A 31 4.03 5.82 -12.29
C ARG A 31 2.72 6.03 -11.54
N LEU A 32 2.03 7.15 -11.77
CA LEU A 32 0.75 7.46 -11.15
C LEU A 32 -0.32 6.46 -11.56
N ARG A 33 -0.37 6.07 -12.82
CA ARG A 33 -1.31 5.08 -13.35
C ARG A 33 -1.08 3.70 -12.70
N THR A 34 0.16 3.29 -12.58
CA THR A 34 0.55 2.04 -11.93
C THR A 34 0.16 2.00 -10.47
N LYS A 35 0.37 3.09 -9.73
CA LYS A 35 -0.06 3.22 -8.33
C LYS A 35 -1.56 3.19 -8.19
N LYS A 36 -2.28 3.86 -9.08
CA LYS A 36 -3.75 3.88 -9.07
C LYS A 36 -4.32 2.48 -9.29
N GLU A 37 -3.79 1.73 -10.24
CA GLU A 37 -4.20 0.35 -10.51
C GLU A 37 -3.94 -0.55 -9.29
N ALA A 38 -2.78 -0.44 -8.66
CA ALA A 38 -2.44 -1.18 -7.46
C ALA A 38 -3.38 -0.87 -6.31
N LEU A 39 -3.68 0.40 -6.09
CA LEU A 39 -4.61 0.83 -5.05
C LEU A 39 -6.02 0.31 -5.31
N GLU A 40 -6.49 0.31 -6.55
CA GLU A 40 -7.80 -0.24 -6.92
C GLU A 40 -7.88 -1.74 -6.61
N LEU A 41 -6.83 -2.50 -6.92
CA LEU A 41 -6.75 -3.93 -6.59
C LEU A 41 -6.78 -4.15 -5.07
N ALA A 42 -6.01 -3.37 -4.32
CA ALA A 42 -5.97 -3.43 -2.87
C ALA A 42 -7.32 -3.07 -2.24
N GLN A 43 -8.01 -2.08 -2.78
CA GLN A 43 -9.35 -1.69 -2.32
C GLN A 43 -10.40 -2.76 -2.63
N ARG A 44 -10.31 -3.43 -3.77
CA ARG A 44 -11.19 -4.56 -4.10
C ARG A 44 -10.99 -5.70 -3.11
N PHE A 45 -9.75 -6.05 -2.80
CA PHE A 45 -9.42 -7.04 -1.78
C PHE A 45 -10.02 -6.64 -0.43
N THR A 46 -9.80 -5.43 -0.01
CA THR A 46 -10.30 -4.90 1.27
C THR A 46 -11.82 -5.00 1.37
N ARG A 47 -12.54 -4.60 0.32
CA ARG A 47 -14.00 -4.69 0.30
C ARG A 47 -14.50 -6.12 0.46
N GLU A 48 -13.89 -7.08 -0.24
CA GLU A 48 -14.26 -8.48 -0.16
C GLU A 48 -13.96 -9.07 1.23
N VAL A 49 -12.83 -8.75 1.80
CA VAL A 49 -12.44 -9.20 3.14
C VAL A 49 -13.39 -8.64 4.20
N VAL A 50 -13.65 -7.35 4.16
CA VAL A 50 -14.56 -6.68 5.12
C VAL A 50 -15.98 -7.21 4.95
N LYS A 51 -16.45 -7.43 3.74
CA LYS A 51 -17.77 -7.98 3.48
C LYS A 51 -17.96 -9.36 4.11
N ARG A 52 -16.95 -10.23 4.03
CA ARG A 52 -17.01 -11.60 4.54
C ARG A 52 -16.68 -11.72 6.03
N PHE A 53 -15.77 -10.89 6.52
CA PHE A 53 -15.19 -11.03 7.86
C PHE A 53 -15.29 -9.77 8.71
N ARG A 54 -16.30 -8.96 8.50
CA ARG A 54 -16.48 -7.65 9.15
C ARG A 54 -16.36 -7.68 10.68
N LYS A 55 -16.85 -8.74 11.31
CA LYS A 55 -16.82 -8.88 12.78
C LYS A 55 -15.44 -9.23 13.31
N ILE A 56 -14.57 -9.76 12.46
CA ILE A 56 -13.27 -10.29 12.84
C ILE A 56 -12.17 -9.32 12.47
N VAL A 57 -12.25 -8.71 11.27
CA VAL A 57 -11.19 -7.85 10.73
C VAL A 57 -11.18 -6.50 11.42
N LYS A 58 -10.03 -6.10 11.93
CA LYS A 58 -9.80 -4.78 12.52
C LYS A 58 -9.15 -3.81 11.56
N SER A 59 -8.17 -4.27 10.78
CA SER A 59 -7.44 -3.40 9.86
C SER A 59 -6.96 -4.18 8.64
N VAL A 60 -6.90 -3.49 7.51
CA VAL A 60 -6.22 -3.95 6.30
C VAL A 60 -5.22 -2.88 5.90
N VAL A 61 -3.95 -3.26 5.78
CA VAL A 61 -2.85 -2.34 5.53
C VAL A 61 -2.14 -2.71 4.25
N ILE A 62 -1.88 -1.73 3.39
CA ILE A 62 -0.97 -1.84 2.27
C ILE A 62 0.41 -1.32 2.71
N PHE A 63 1.46 -2.07 2.40
CA PHE A 63 2.81 -1.72 2.81
C PHE A 63 3.82 -2.09 1.71
N GLY A 64 5.10 -2.16 2.03
CA GLY A 64 6.14 -2.52 1.09
C GLY A 64 6.46 -1.42 0.09
N SER A 65 6.80 -1.79 -1.13
CA SER A 65 7.26 -0.86 -2.17
C SER A 65 6.23 0.20 -2.54
N PHE A 66 4.94 -0.14 -2.53
CA PHE A 66 3.87 0.83 -2.77
C PHE A 66 3.91 1.98 -1.74
N ALA A 67 3.98 1.63 -0.47
CA ALA A 67 3.99 2.60 0.63
C ALA A 67 5.29 3.40 0.68
N ARG A 68 6.43 2.79 0.33
CA ARG A 68 7.73 3.48 0.28
C ARG A 68 7.89 4.41 -0.93
N GLY A 69 7.07 4.25 -1.96
CA GLY A 69 7.14 5.06 -3.18
C GLY A 69 8.05 4.53 -4.28
N ASP A 70 8.66 3.36 -4.11
CA ASP A 70 9.50 2.69 -5.11
C ASP A 70 8.75 1.60 -5.91
N PHE A 71 7.43 1.71 -5.97
CA PHE A 71 6.55 0.77 -6.63
C PHE A 71 6.69 0.84 -8.16
N THR A 72 6.79 -0.32 -8.80
CA THR A 72 6.87 -0.46 -10.25
C THR A 72 5.77 -1.38 -10.77
N LYS A 73 5.61 -1.48 -12.10
CA LYS A 73 4.68 -2.40 -12.74
C LYS A 73 4.92 -3.88 -12.38
N LYS A 74 6.16 -4.21 -12.00
CA LYS A 74 6.56 -5.58 -11.63
C LYS A 74 6.46 -5.85 -10.14
N SER A 75 6.20 -4.83 -9.33
CA SER A 75 6.10 -4.98 -7.89
C SER A 75 4.81 -5.68 -7.48
N ASP A 76 4.89 -6.52 -6.46
CA ASP A 76 3.72 -7.06 -5.80
C ASP A 76 3.07 -6.01 -4.90
N VAL A 77 1.77 -6.15 -4.69
CA VAL A 77 1.01 -5.31 -3.77
C VAL A 77 0.96 -6.04 -2.43
N ASP A 78 1.75 -5.59 -1.46
CA ASP A 78 1.88 -6.23 -0.15
C ASP A 78 0.74 -5.80 0.78
N LEU A 79 -0.02 -6.78 1.27
CA LEU A 79 -1.18 -6.57 2.13
C LEU A 79 -1.06 -7.36 3.42
N LEU A 80 -1.50 -6.75 4.51
CA LEU A 80 -1.59 -7.37 5.82
C LEU A 80 -2.98 -7.14 6.39
N VAL A 81 -3.59 -8.22 6.89
CA VAL A 81 -4.86 -8.16 7.61
C VAL A 81 -4.60 -8.36 9.09
N ILE A 82 -5.17 -7.49 9.91
CA ILE A 82 -5.14 -7.60 11.36
C ILE A 82 -6.53 -7.97 11.83
N TYR A 83 -6.65 -9.06 12.58
CA TYR A 83 -7.92 -9.57 13.07
C TYR A 83 -8.03 -9.48 14.60
N ASP A 84 -9.24 -9.44 15.08
CA ASP A 84 -9.55 -9.35 16.51
C ASP A 84 -9.66 -10.75 17.12
N ASP A 85 -8.63 -11.16 17.84
CA ASP A 85 -8.57 -12.43 18.55
C ASP A 85 -9.23 -12.37 19.95
N VAL A 86 -9.65 -11.18 20.37
CA VAL A 86 -10.39 -11.00 21.62
C VAL A 86 -11.89 -11.26 21.40
N ALA A 87 -12.44 -10.78 20.28
CA ALA A 87 -13.84 -10.97 19.92
C ALA A 87 -14.16 -12.41 19.49
N ALA A 88 -13.17 -13.11 18.91
CA ALA A 88 -13.31 -14.48 18.45
C ALA A 88 -12.03 -15.27 18.77
N LYS A 89 -12.20 -16.42 19.45
CA LYS A 89 -11.08 -17.31 19.71
C LYS A 89 -10.66 -18.05 18.43
N PHE A 90 -9.46 -17.76 17.96
CA PHE A 90 -8.86 -18.47 16.86
C PHE A 90 -8.06 -19.67 17.36
N THR A 91 -8.46 -20.86 16.93
CA THR A 91 -7.62 -22.06 17.04
C THR A 91 -6.58 -22.01 15.92
N PRO A 92 -5.47 -22.78 16.00
CA PRO A 92 -4.51 -22.87 14.89
C PRO A 92 -5.18 -23.28 13.56
N GLU A 93 -6.16 -24.17 13.62
CA GLU A 93 -6.93 -24.62 12.45
C GLU A 93 -7.76 -23.50 11.84
N LEU A 94 -8.43 -22.69 12.67
CA LEU A 94 -9.19 -21.52 12.21
C LEU A 94 -8.29 -20.45 11.61
N LYS A 95 -7.12 -20.24 12.20
CA LYS A 95 -6.13 -19.29 11.68
C LYS A 95 -5.65 -19.71 10.30
N GLU A 96 -5.34 -20.99 10.12
CA GLU A 96 -4.93 -21.55 8.82
C GLU A 96 -6.06 -21.40 7.78
N ALA A 97 -7.28 -21.75 8.13
CA ALA A 97 -8.44 -21.60 7.26
C ALA A 97 -8.69 -20.14 6.90
N PHE A 98 -8.51 -19.23 7.83
CA PHE A 98 -8.63 -17.77 7.59
C PHE A 98 -7.57 -17.28 6.61
N ASP A 99 -6.30 -17.65 6.81
CA ASP A 99 -5.21 -17.30 5.90
C ASP A 99 -5.44 -17.87 4.49
N GLU A 100 -5.93 -19.09 4.38
CA GLU A 100 -6.28 -19.70 3.09
C GLU A 100 -7.39 -18.92 2.38
N LYS A 101 -8.42 -18.50 3.11
CA LYS A 101 -9.50 -17.68 2.54
C LYS A 101 -9.01 -16.32 2.07
N LEU A 102 -8.13 -15.70 2.80
CA LEU A 102 -7.50 -14.44 2.37
C LEU A 102 -6.70 -14.62 1.08
N GLN A 103 -5.96 -15.71 0.98
CA GLN A 103 -5.22 -16.06 -0.25
C GLN A 103 -6.16 -16.32 -1.43
N GLU A 104 -7.25 -17.04 -1.22
CA GLU A 104 -8.25 -17.30 -2.26
C GLU A 104 -8.87 -16.01 -2.77
N ILE A 105 -9.24 -15.10 -1.86
CA ILE A 105 -9.79 -13.79 -2.23
C ILE A 105 -8.77 -13.00 -3.05
N ALA A 106 -7.53 -12.96 -2.62
CA ALA A 106 -6.46 -12.27 -3.33
C ALA A 106 -6.27 -12.82 -4.74
N LYS A 107 -6.15 -14.13 -4.88
CA LYS A 107 -5.97 -14.81 -6.17
C LYS A 107 -7.14 -14.58 -7.12
N SER A 108 -8.36 -14.51 -6.59
CA SER A 108 -9.55 -14.24 -7.41
C SER A 108 -9.56 -12.82 -8.00
N ILE A 109 -8.82 -11.90 -7.39
CA ILE A 109 -8.75 -10.51 -7.83
C ILE A 109 -7.55 -10.28 -8.75
N SER A 110 -6.34 -10.64 -8.30
CA SER A 110 -5.12 -10.48 -9.09
C SER A 110 -3.98 -11.31 -8.52
N PRO A 111 -3.11 -11.88 -9.39
CA PRO A 111 -1.89 -12.56 -8.93
C PRO A 111 -0.85 -11.59 -8.35
N ARG A 112 -1.03 -10.28 -8.54
CA ARG A 112 -0.14 -9.26 -8.00
C ARG A 112 -0.33 -9.00 -6.51
N LEU A 113 -1.46 -9.41 -5.95
CA LEU A 113 -1.73 -9.24 -4.53
C LEU A 113 -0.93 -10.27 -3.71
N SER A 114 -0.06 -9.79 -2.85
CA SER A 114 0.75 -10.58 -1.94
C SER A 114 0.24 -10.38 -0.51
N VAL A 115 -0.54 -11.33 -0.02
CA VAL A 115 -1.14 -11.24 1.31
C VAL A 115 -0.27 -12.01 2.30
N GLN A 116 0.21 -11.31 3.31
CA GLN A 116 0.97 -11.92 4.40
C GLN A 116 0.03 -12.72 5.32
N PRO A 117 0.55 -13.72 6.05
CA PRO A 117 -0.24 -14.35 7.09
C PRO A 117 -0.80 -13.28 8.03
N ALA A 118 -2.10 -13.34 8.32
CA ALA A 118 -2.76 -12.34 9.13
C ALA A 118 -2.19 -12.31 10.56
N TRP A 119 -2.14 -11.11 11.14
CA TRP A 119 -1.77 -10.93 12.54
C TRP A 119 -3.01 -10.75 13.40
N SER A 120 -3.01 -11.39 14.57
CA SER A 120 -3.98 -11.04 15.59
C SER A 120 -3.66 -9.67 16.20
N LEU A 121 -4.66 -9.05 16.80
CA LEU A 121 -4.46 -7.80 17.53
C LEU A 121 -3.47 -7.99 18.69
N SER A 122 -3.54 -9.13 19.37
CA SER A 122 -2.59 -9.48 20.44
C SER A 122 -1.16 -9.61 19.92
N GLU A 123 -0.94 -10.29 18.79
CA GLU A 123 0.37 -10.39 18.13
C GLU A 123 0.91 -9.01 17.73
N PHE A 124 0.04 -8.15 17.20
CA PHE A 124 0.41 -6.78 16.83
C PHE A 124 0.97 -6.01 18.04
N TRP A 125 0.29 -6.07 19.18
CA TRP A 125 0.74 -5.43 20.41
C TRP A 125 2.02 -6.04 20.97
N ASP A 126 2.19 -7.35 20.89
CA ASP A 126 3.40 -8.03 21.31
C ASP A 126 4.60 -7.61 20.45
N MET A 127 4.43 -7.53 19.15
CA MET A 127 5.47 -7.04 18.24
C MET A 127 5.81 -5.58 18.49
N ALA A 128 4.83 -4.76 18.83
CA ALA A 128 5.04 -3.36 19.20
C ALA A 128 5.93 -3.24 20.45
N ARG A 129 5.71 -4.09 21.44
CA ARG A 129 6.50 -4.09 22.68
C ARG A 129 7.96 -4.47 22.47
N ILE A 130 8.23 -5.41 21.59
CA ILE A 130 9.61 -5.87 21.31
C ILE A 130 10.31 -5.05 20.23
N GLY A 131 9.63 -4.10 19.59
CA GLY A 131 10.20 -3.29 18.53
C GLY A 131 10.52 -4.07 17.27
N HIS A 132 9.62 -4.97 16.85
CA HIS A 132 9.82 -5.81 15.66
C HIS A 132 10.03 -4.97 14.39
N PRO A 133 11.08 -5.26 13.58
CA PRO A 133 11.40 -4.45 12.40
C PRO A 133 10.28 -4.34 11.39
N LEU A 134 9.54 -5.41 11.14
CA LEU A 134 8.41 -5.41 10.20
C LEU A 134 7.29 -4.50 10.68
N LEU A 135 6.96 -4.52 11.97
CA LEU A 135 5.98 -3.63 12.55
C LEU A 135 6.39 -2.17 12.39
N TYR A 136 7.66 -1.87 12.65
CA TYR A 136 8.19 -0.51 12.47
C TYR A 136 7.99 -0.02 11.04
N THR A 137 8.28 -0.87 10.05
CA THR A 137 8.10 -0.56 8.63
C THR A 137 6.62 -0.31 8.30
N ILE A 138 5.72 -1.13 8.83
CA ILE A 138 4.27 -1.00 8.61
C ILE A 138 3.73 0.28 9.22
N VAL A 139 4.14 0.60 10.45
CA VAL A 139 3.69 1.82 11.15
C VAL A 139 4.24 3.08 10.49
N ARG A 140 5.49 3.04 10.04
CA ARG A 140 6.13 4.19 9.39
C ARG A 140 5.56 4.47 7.99
N ASP A 141 5.44 3.43 7.16
CA ASP A 141 5.17 3.56 5.73
C ASP A 141 3.80 3.01 5.31
N GLY A 142 3.19 2.13 6.10
CA GLY A 142 1.95 1.46 5.75
C GLY A 142 0.74 2.39 5.68
N TRP A 143 -0.17 2.10 4.77
CA TRP A 143 -1.44 2.82 4.63
C TRP A 143 -2.58 1.91 5.03
N ALA A 144 -3.39 2.35 5.98
CA ALA A 144 -4.59 1.63 6.38
C ALA A 144 -5.70 1.86 5.33
N LEU A 145 -6.12 0.77 4.68
CA LEU A 145 -7.24 0.79 3.74
C LEU A 145 -8.58 0.59 4.46
N TYR A 146 -8.52 0.00 5.63
CA TYR A 146 -9.65 -0.21 6.53
C TYR A 146 -9.10 -0.23 7.95
N ASP A 147 -9.77 0.49 8.84
CA ASP A 147 -9.39 0.57 10.25
C ASP A 147 -10.61 0.87 11.10
N THR A 148 -10.86 0.07 12.14
CA THR A 148 -12.03 0.25 13.03
C THR A 148 -11.65 0.44 14.48
#